data_ed70a9130f9bcc53301131bf57266470
#
_entry.id   ed70a9130f9bcc53301131bf57266470
#
_cell.length_a   1.000
_cell.length_b   1.000
_cell.length_c   1.000
_cell.angle_alpha   90.00
_cell.angle_beta   90.00
_cell.angle_gamma   90.00
#
_symmetry.space_group_name_H-M   'P 1'
#
loop_
_entity.id
_entity.type
_entity.pdbx_description
1 polymer ?
#
loop_
_entity_poly.entity_id
_entity_poly.type
_entity_poly.pdbx_seq_one_letter_code
_entity_poly.pdbx_strand_id
1 'polypeptide(L)'
;MTEQYFAKQPSAESRPVETEFTYRGHTLRLMTDSGVFSRGSVDEGSALLLESLPELKGRVLDLGCGAGVIGVCVGKVNSIELTQSDVNRRALALTEENLKRNDVSGTVIESDGFAARMKGRQL
;
A
#
# COMPACT_ATOMS: atom_id res chain seq x y z
N MET A 1 -2.91 -6.53 -24.20
CA MET A 1 -2.99 -6.40 -24.03
C MET A 1 -2.76 -6.18 -23.66
N THR A 2 -2.70 -6.04 -23.59
CA THR A 2 -2.67 -5.83 -23.35
C THR A 2 -2.59 -5.35 -22.94
N GLU A 3 -2.69 -5.13 -22.88
CA GLU A 3 -2.85 -4.86 -22.57
C GLU A 3 -2.72 -4.82 -21.97
N GLN A 4 -2.87 -4.86 -21.95
CA GLN A 4 -3.12 -4.90 -21.46
C GLN A 4 -2.99 -4.90 -20.60
N TYR A 5 -2.98 -5.05 -20.52
CA TYR A 5 -3.08 -4.92 -19.86
C TYR A 5 -2.68 -4.44 -19.27
N PHE A 6 -2.58 -4.17 -19.27
CA PHE A 6 -2.54 -3.61 -18.99
C PHE A 6 -2.58 -3.01 -18.91
N ALA A 7 -2.75 -2.97 -19.12
CA ALA A 7 -3.16 -2.47 -19.27
C ALA A 7 -3.35 -1.93 -19.11
N LYS A 8 -3.26 -1.93 -19.05
CA LYS A 8 -3.91 -1.63 -18.98
C LYS A 8 -3.90 -0.79 -18.52
N GLN A 9 -3.69 -0.53 -18.46
CA GLN A 9 -3.90 0.19 -18.34
C GLN A 9 -4.01 1.20 -18.20
N PRO A 10 -3.49 1.05 -17.86
CA PRO A 10 -3.32 2.49 -17.84
C PRO A 10 -4.40 3.25 -18.55
N SER A 11 -4.94 2.65 -19.43
CA SER A 11 -6.07 3.25 -20.13
C SER A 11 -7.28 3.37 -19.23
N ALA A 12 -7.25 2.74 -18.09
CA ALA A 12 -8.37 2.84 -17.15
C ALA A 12 -8.44 4.26 -16.62
N GLU A 13 -9.61 4.83 -16.66
CA GLU A 13 -9.84 6.14 -16.10
C GLU A 13 -9.61 6.12 -14.61
N SER A 14 -9.10 7.21 -14.09
CA SER A 14 -8.94 7.35 -12.66
C SER A 14 -10.31 7.50 -12.02
N ARG A 15 -10.61 6.63 -11.09
CA ARG A 15 -11.88 6.67 -10.35
C ARG A 15 -11.59 6.42 -8.88
N PRO A 16 -11.07 7.43 -8.20
CA PRO A 16 -10.73 7.25 -6.80
C PRO A 16 -11.97 6.98 -5.97
N VAL A 17 -11.85 6.05 -5.05
CA VAL A 17 -12.92 5.70 -4.13
C VAL A 17 -12.34 5.67 -2.73
N GLU A 18 -13.03 6.31 -1.81
CA GLU A 18 -12.62 6.29 -0.40
C GLU A 18 -13.32 5.15 0.31
N THR A 19 -12.56 4.39 1.08
CA THR A 19 -13.07 3.27 1.87
C THR A 19 -12.67 3.48 3.31
N GLU A 20 -13.59 3.23 4.21
CA GLU A 20 -13.30 3.30 5.64
C GLU A 20 -13.03 1.90 6.15
N PHE A 21 -11.96 1.75 6.93
CA PHE A 21 -11.56 0.44 7.43
C PHE A 21 -11.08 0.59 8.87
N THR A 22 -11.61 -0.25 9.75
CA THR A 22 -11.22 -0.21 11.16
C THR A 22 -10.26 -1.34 11.46
N TYR A 23 -9.11 -0.99 12.01
CA TYR A 23 -8.07 -1.96 12.32
C TYR A 23 -7.55 -1.69 13.72
N ARG A 24 -7.75 -2.66 14.59
CA ARG A 24 -7.27 -2.61 15.98
C ARG A 24 -7.65 -1.31 16.66
N GLY A 25 -8.91 -0.94 16.52
CA GLY A 25 -9.43 0.23 17.20
C GLY A 25 -9.20 1.55 16.50
N HIS A 26 -8.52 1.53 15.36
CA HIS A 26 -8.27 2.75 14.59
C HIS A 26 -9.06 2.72 13.31
N THR A 27 -9.73 3.83 13.02
CA THR A 27 -10.46 3.95 11.76
C THR A 27 -9.56 4.64 10.74
N LEU A 28 -9.36 3.97 9.61
CA LEU A 28 -8.54 4.51 8.53
C LEU A 28 -9.42 4.86 7.34
N ARG A 29 -9.03 5.89 6.63
CA ARG A 29 -9.71 6.30 5.41
C ARG A 29 -8.75 6.11 4.26
N LEU A 30 -9.06 5.15 3.42
CA LEU A 30 -8.13 4.68 2.39
C LEU A 30 -8.69 4.97 1.02
N MET A 31 -7.85 5.56 0.19
CA MET A 31 -8.22 5.84 -1.21
C MET A 31 -7.71 4.70 -2.08
N THR A 32 -8.55 4.24 -2.98
CA THR A 32 -8.17 3.27 -4.00
C THR A 32 -8.62 3.80 -5.36
N ASP A 33 -8.22 3.14 -6.42
CA ASP A 33 -8.52 3.62 -7.76
C ASP A 33 -8.70 2.44 -8.71
N SER A 34 -9.39 2.69 -9.80
CA SER A 34 -9.73 1.66 -10.78
C SER A 34 -8.51 0.99 -11.41
N GLY A 35 -7.38 1.69 -11.47
CA GLY A 35 -6.16 1.10 -12.00
C GLY A 35 -5.31 0.41 -10.96
N VAL A 36 -5.84 0.24 -9.76
CA VAL A 36 -5.10 -0.31 -8.64
C VAL A 36 -5.96 -1.36 -7.98
N PHE A 37 -5.32 -2.42 -7.54
CA PHE A 37 -5.97 -3.56 -6.92
C PHE A 37 -6.85 -3.13 -5.73
N SER A 38 -7.99 -3.78 -5.58
CA SER A 38 -8.90 -3.63 -4.44
C SER A 38 -9.60 -2.28 -4.38
N ARG A 39 -9.97 -1.76 -5.53
CA ARG A 39 -10.70 -0.51 -5.55
C ARG A 39 -12.02 -0.64 -4.77
N GLY A 40 -12.23 0.28 -3.86
CA GLY A 40 -13.50 0.41 -3.15
C GLY A 40 -13.66 -0.45 -1.91
N SER A 41 -12.67 -1.26 -1.60
CA SER A 41 -12.74 -2.05 -0.37
C SER A 41 -11.36 -2.61 -0.04
N VAL A 42 -11.22 -3.05 1.19
CA VAL A 42 -10.04 -3.81 1.60
C VAL A 42 -10.35 -5.26 1.26
N ASP A 43 -9.55 -5.85 0.39
CA ASP A 43 -9.86 -7.20 -0.04
C ASP A 43 -9.67 -8.21 1.09
N GLU A 44 -10.28 -9.38 0.89
CA GLU A 44 -10.33 -10.39 1.93
C GLU A 44 -8.95 -10.87 2.35
N GLY A 45 -8.06 -11.04 1.37
CA GLY A 45 -6.71 -11.50 1.67
C GLY A 45 -5.95 -10.51 2.52
N SER A 46 -6.07 -9.22 2.20
CA SER A 46 -5.42 -8.18 2.99
C SER A 46 -5.99 -8.12 4.40
N ALA A 47 -7.30 -8.22 4.52
CA ALA A 47 -7.93 -8.18 5.84
C ALA A 47 -7.48 -9.36 6.69
N LEU A 48 -7.42 -10.55 6.11
CA LEU A 48 -6.97 -11.73 6.83
C LEU A 48 -5.51 -11.60 7.26
N LEU A 49 -4.67 -11.10 6.36
CA LEU A 49 -3.27 -10.89 6.69
C LEU A 49 -3.14 -9.93 7.87
N LEU A 50 -3.84 -8.81 7.80
CA LEU A 50 -3.77 -7.82 8.86
C LEU A 50 -4.20 -8.39 10.20
N GLU A 51 -5.25 -9.21 10.19
CA GLU A 51 -5.73 -9.81 11.41
C GLU A 51 -4.72 -10.76 12.04
N SER A 52 -3.94 -11.42 11.20
CA SER A 52 -3.02 -12.45 11.67
C SER A 52 -1.67 -11.89 12.11
N LEU A 53 -1.38 -10.62 11.83
CA LEU A 53 -0.08 -10.07 12.14
C LEU A 53 0.10 -9.82 13.63
N PRO A 54 1.28 -10.13 14.17
CA PRO A 54 1.58 -9.75 15.54
C PRO A 54 1.92 -8.27 15.61
N GLU A 55 2.21 -7.79 16.79
CA GLU A 55 2.76 -6.47 16.94
C GLU A 55 4.09 -6.41 16.22
N LEU A 56 4.32 -5.35 15.44
CA LEU A 56 5.52 -5.21 14.64
C LEU A 56 6.42 -4.14 15.22
N LYS A 57 7.73 -4.30 15.02
CA LYS A 57 8.74 -3.36 15.48
C LYS A 57 9.82 -3.23 14.44
N GLY A 58 10.59 -2.13 14.55
CA GLY A 58 11.75 -1.94 13.71
C GLY A 58 11.38 -1.54 12.30
N ARG A 59 12.11 -2.05 11.34
CA ARG A 59 11.91 -1.71 9.94
C ARG A 59 10.97 -2.69 9.29
N VAL A 60 9.99 -2.15 8.59
CA VAL A 60 8.98 -2.97 7.90
C VAL A 60 8.95 -2.55 6.45
N LEU A 61 8.98 -3.52 5.57
CA LEU A 61 8.95 -3.29 4.13
C LEU A 61 7.70 -3.93 3.55
N ASP A 62 6.90 -3.10 2.89
CA ASP A 62 5.67 -3.53 2.23
C ASP A 62 5.95 -3.57 0.73
N LEU A 63 6.25 -4.76 0.21
CA LEU A 63 6.61 -4.96 -1.20
C LEU A 63 5.36 -5.12 -2.04
N GLY A 64 5.33 -4.42 -3.18
CA GLY A 64 4.17 -4.48 -4.05
C GLY A 64 2.96 -3.92 -3.34
N CYS A 65 3.12 -2.73 -2.77
CA CYS A 65 2.18 -2.21 -1.80
C CYS A 65 0.82 -1.81 -2.37
N GLY A 66 0.70 -1.66 -3.69
CA GLY A 66 -0.54 -1.20 -4.28
C GLY A 66 -0.94 0.15 -3.72
N ALA A 67 -2.17 0.27 -3.24
CA ALA A 67 -2.64 1.50 -2.62
C ALA A 67 -2.10 1.70 -1.20
N GLY A 68 -1.29 0.77 -0.72
CA GLY A 68 -0.61 0.93 0.55
C GLY A 68 -1.38 0.47 1.76
N VAL A 69 -2.46 -0.27 1.56
CA VAL A 69 -3.37 -0.62 2.65
C VAL A 69 -2.67 -1.32 3.80
N ILE A 70 -1.89 -2.36 3.50
CA ILE A 70 -1.24 -3.14 4.56
C ILE A 70 -0.29 -2.26 5.36
N GLY A 71 0.62 -1.58 4.67
CA GLY A 71 1.62 -0.76 5.35
C GLY A 71 1.01 0.38 6.13
N VAL A 72 0.00 1.04 5.55
CA VAL A 72 -0.64 2.17 6.25
C VAL A 72 -1.30 1.67 7.52
N CYS A 73 -1.99 0.52 7.45
CA CYS A 73 -2.65 -0.03 8.63
C CYS A 73 -1.64 -0.41 9.71
N VAL A 74 -0.58 -1.14 9.35
CA VAL A 74 0.39 -1.55 10.37
C VAL A 74 1.17 -0.35 10.91
N GLY A 75 1.42 0.65 10.07
CA GLY A 75 2.08 1.86 10.54
C GLY A 75 1.22 2.68 11.48
N LYS A 76 -0.11 2.57 11.33
CA LYS A 76 -1.02 3.29 12.19
C LYS A 76 -1.00 2.75 13.61
N VAL A 77 -0.88 1.44 13.76
CA VAL A 77 -1.01 0.80 15.07
C VAL A 77 0.32 0.35 15.69
N ASN A 78 1.41 0.47 14.97
CA ASN A 78 2.73 0.06 15.45
C ASN A 78 3.71 1.22 15.30
N SER A 79 4.71 1.21 16.16
CA SER A 79 5.80 2.18 16.07
C SER A 79 6.92 1.56 15.25
N ILE A 80 6.90 1.80 13.95
CA ILE A 80 7.82 1.14 13.01
C ILE A 80 8.40 2.16 12.04
N GLU A 81 9.47 1.75 11.38
CA GLU A 81 10.05 2.50 10.28
C GLU A 81 9.57 1.83 9.00
N LEU A 82 8.59 2.44 8.36
CA LEU A 82 7.86 1.82 7.26
C LEU A 82 8.41 2.27 5.92
N THR A 83 8.63 1.30 5.02
CA THR A 83 8.95 1.58 3.62
C THR A 83 7.97 0.78 2.77
N GLN A 84 7.41 1.43 1.76
CA GLN A 84 6.47 0.79 0.85
C GLN A 84 6.97 0.98 -0.57
N SER A 85 6.88 -0.08 -1.38
CA SER A 85 7.39 -0.01 -2.74
C SER A 85 6.43 -0.68 -3.71
N ASP A 86 6.44 -0.17 -4.94
CA ASP A 86 5.66 -0.75 -6.03
C ASP A 86 6.28 -0.25 -7.33
N VAL A 87 5.99 -0.95 -8.42
CA VAL A 87 6.44 -0.50 -9.74
C VAL A 87 5.42 0.43 -10.38
N ASN A 88 4.20 0.45 -9.87
CA ASN A 88 3.09 1.20 -10.45
C ASN A 88 3.03 2.58 -9.81
N ARG A 89 3.30 3.61 -10.60
CA ARG A 89 3.34 4.98 -10.08
C ARG A 89 1.99 5.47 -9.56
N ARG A 90 0.91 5.05 -10.20
CA ARG A 90 -0.41 5.42 -9.72
C ARG A 90 -0.66 4.84 -8.33
N ALA A 91 -0.22 3.60 -8.14
CA ALA A 91 -0.34 2.96 -6.83
C ALA A 91 0.47 3.72 -5.78
N LEU A 92 1.69 4.14 -6.14
CA LEU A 92 2.53 4.88 -5.19
C LEU A 92 1.93 6.21 -4.81
N ALA A 93 1.28 6.89 -5.77
CA ALA A 93 0.61 8.14 -5.46
C ALA A 93 -0.50 7.92 -4.45
N LEU A 94 -1.25 6.83 -4.60
CA LEU A 94 -2.29 6.48 -3.64
C LEU A 94 -1.71 6.14 -2.27
N THR A 95 -0.58 5.43 -2.28
CA THR A 95 0.09 5.09 -1.03
C THR A 95 0.48 6.36 -0.28
N GLU A 96 1.07 7.32 -0.97
CA GLU A 96 1.45 8.58 -0.35
C GLU A 96 0.24 9.31 0.20
N GLU A 97 -0.84 9.32 -0.57
CA GLU A 97 -2.07 9.95 -0.14
C GLU A 97 -2.60 9.27 1.13
N ASN A 98 -2.58 7.95 1.16
CA ASN A 98 -3.11 7.21 2.30
C ASN A 98 -2.27 7.36 3.55
N LEU A 99 -0.96 7.49 3.40
CA LEU A 99 -0.10 7.80 4.52
C LEU A 99 -0.49 9.15 5.13
N LYS A 100 -0.66 10.16 4.28
CA LYS A 100 -1.01 11.49 4.74
C LYS A 100 -2.39 11.52 5.40
N ARG A 101 -3.36 10.89 4.76
CA ARG A 101 -4.73 10.91 5.28
C ARG A 101 -4.83 10.32 6.68
N ASN A 102 -3.94 9.41 6.98
CA ASN A 102 -4.04 8.67 8.24
C ASN A 102 -2.92 9.01 9.21
N ASP A 103 -2.15 10.05 8.91
CA ASP A 103 -1.06 10.50 9.78
C ASP A 103 -0.06 9.39 10.07
N VAL A 104 0.32 8.66 9.03
CA VAL A 104 1.29 7.59 9.15
C VAL A 104 2.56 8.01 8.42
N SER A 105 3.70 7.90 9.09
CA SER A 105 4.98 8.20 8.49
C SER A 105 5.49 6.98 7.72
N GLY A 106 6.05 7.22 6.55
CA GLY A 106 6.62 6.14 5.77
C GLY A 106 7.38 6.67 4.58
N THR A 107 8.22 5.82 4.03
CA THR A 107 8.98 6.11 2.81
C THR A 107 8.36 5.32 1.67
N VAL A 108 8.18 5.98 0.54
CA VAL A 108 7.57 5.35 -0.63
C VAL A 108 8.60 5.34 -1.76
N ILE A 109 8.85 4.17 -2.33
CA ILE A 109 9.85 4.05 -3.41
C ILE A 109 9.27 3.29 -4.60
N GLU A 110 9.64 3.75 -5.77
CA GLU A 110 9.28 3.09 -7.02
C GLU A 110 10.35 2.02 -7.29
N SER A 111 9.95 0.75 -7.21
CA SER A 111 10.92 -0.32 -7.32
C SER A 111 10.19 -1.64 -7.47
N ASP A 112 10.85 -2.61 -8.06
CA ASP A 112 10.30 -3.96 -8.11
C ASP A 112 10.48 -4.67 -6.76
N GLY A 113 10.96 -3.96 -5.74
CA GLY A 113 11.13 -4.51 -4.42
C GLY A 113 12.46 -5.19 -4.23
N PHE A 114 12.80 -6.10 -5.14
CA PHE A 114 14.06 -6.82 -5.03
C PHE A 114 15.24 -5.87 -5.15
N ALA A 115 15.21 -4.99 -6.13
CA ALA A 115 16.30 -4.04 -6.32
C ALA A 115 16.44 -3.12 -5.12
N ALA A 116 15.33 -2.69 -4.57
CA ALA A 116 15.36 -1.83 -3.39
C ALA A 116 15.98 -2.55 -2.21
N ARG A 117 15.63 -3.82 -2.04
CA ARG A 117 16.19 -4.62 -0.95
C ARG A 117 17.69 -4.78 -1.06
N MET A 118 18.15 -5.12 -2.27
CA MET A 118 19.58 -5.32 -2.48
C MET A 118 20.34 -4.05 -2.17
N LYS A 119 19.81 -2.94 -2.68
CA LYS A 119 20.45 -1.65 -2.47
C LYS A 119 20.51 -1.30 -0.99
N GLY A 120 19.39 -1.46 -0.30
CA GLY A 120 19.31 -1.08 1.09
C GLY A 120 20.15 -1.94 1.99
N ARG A 121 20.43 -3.15 1.59
CA ARG A 121 21.19 -4.06 2.42
C ARG A 121 22.65 -4.10 2.11
N GLN A 122 23.05 -3.53 1.01
CA GLN A 122 24.45 -3.52 0.63
C GLN A 122 25.01 -4.92 0.50
N LEU A 123 24.24 -5.81 -0.05
CA LEU A 123 24.66 -7.21 -0.19
C LEU A 123 25.72 -7.40 -1.24
#